data_c196cc5884a32c9ae3f11135d54eeb06
#
_entry.id   c196cc5884a32c9ae3f11135d54eeb06
#
_cell.length_a   1.000
_cell.length_b   1.000
_cell.length_c   1.000
_cell.angle_alpha   90.00
_cell.angle_beta   90.00
_cell.angle_gamma   90.00
#
_symmetry.space_group_name_H-M   'P 1'
#
loop_
_entity.id
_entity.type
_entity.pdbx_description
1 polymer ?
#
loop_
_entity_poly.entity_id
_entity_poly.type
_entity_poly.pdbx_seq_one_letter_code
_entity_poly.pdbx_strand_id
1 'polypeptide(L)'
;MIKAHVLIVDDEPTNLMLLEELFHQQGSQTTSAANGEQALALAREKKPDLVLLDVMMPGMNGYEVCRRLKADDLTRRIPVVMVTGLGALDDKIKGLEAGADDFLSKPVNAAELLTRSRSLLRVKDLGDELENAYYRLADVASFTNSLLKEFDPYHFNLDHSLRRLMEFLLEPKSGDKTRPMRVLLLGLGPEGAWNGWLYHQEKGGVTFHSLSREIRAEELEPIFDGRNVVFCNQGEPDFDQALRSPLWSHLAEAPPERNLVAYRSGEVTVLAMDFGKQVTKYEAQVLSALVVTIHFFLRTISSQVQEVERAFLYTIGALARAAESHDEDTGDHIIRVNRYAELVARRLGCDDGFVRTLAYSAQMHDVGKLHIHPDILRKPSALSADEWAQVKLHTVFGARILGDDPRLSMAREVALTHHEHWDGSGYPQGLAGEAIPLSGRITILADIYDALRSQRPYKPAFDHQTAVNIIMHGDSRVNPKYFDPRILELFGDLHREIESIFLEHLG
;
A
#
# COMPACT_ATOMS: atom_id res chain seq x y z
N MET A 1 16.56 -35.32 -20.82
CA MET A 1 15.80 -34.89 -22.00
C MET A 1 16.06 -33.40 -22.19
N ILE A 2 16.26 -32.95 -23.43
CA ILE A 2 16.44 -31.53 -23.77
C ILE A 2 15.08 -31.04 -24.31
N LYS A 3 14.37 -30.23 -23.53
CA LYS A 3 13.13 -29.57 -24.01
C LYS A 3 13.48 -28.16 -24.48
N ALA A 4 13.91 -28.03 -25.73
CA ALA A 4 14.32 -26.76 -26.32
C ALA A 4 13.83 -26.66 -27.78
N HIS A 5 13.73 -25.46 -28.31
CA HIS A 5 13.51 -25.23 -29.73
C HIS A 5 14.85 -25.00 -30.42
N VAL A 6 15.23 -25.89 -31.33
CA VAL A 6 16.54 -25.88 -32.02
C VAL A 6 16.34 -25.53 -33.49
N LEU A 7 17.05 -24.50 -33.96
CA LEU A 7 17.16 -24.20 -35.36
C LEU A 7 18.36 -24.94 -35.97
N ILE A 8 18.13 -25.79 -36.96
CA ILE A 8 19.18 -26.60 -37.63
C ILE A 8 19.34 -26.01 -39.02
N VAL A 9 20.59 -25.67 -39.37
CA VAL A 9 20.93 -25.03 -40.62
C VAL A 9 22.01 -25.84 -41.31
N ASP A 10 21.67 -26.47 -42.42
CA ASP A 10 22.56 -27.27 -43.28
C ASP A 10 21.97 -27.31 -44.72
N ASP A 11 22.78 -27.23 -45.74
CA ASP A 11 22.29 -27.26 -47.13
C ASP A 11 22.05 -28.70 -47.63
N GLU A 12 22.48 -29.71 -46.89
CA GLU A 12 22.24 -31.12 -47.19
C GLU A 12 20.98 -31.64 -46.46
N PRO A 13 19.92 -32.05 -47.18
CA PRO A 13 18.68 -32.54 -46.56
C PRO A 13 18.88 -33.76 -45.64
N THR A 14 19.86 -34.59 -45.94
CA THR A 14 20.20 -35.78 -45.12
C THR A 14 20.72 -35.39 -43.75
N ASN A 15 21.53 -34.35 -43.64
CA ASN A 15 22.03 -33.83 -42.37
C ASN A 15 20.91 -33.22 -41.55
N LEU A 16 20.01 -32.45 -42.19
CA LEU A 16 18.84 -31.89 -41.51
C LEU A 16 18.02 -33.00 -40.88
N MET A 17 17.63 -34.02 -41.64
CA MET A 17 16.81 -35.15 -41.16
C MET A 17 17.48 -35.89 -40.00
N LEU A 18 18.76 -36.15 -40.06
CA LEU A 18 19.50 -36.84 -39.03
C LEU A 18 19.52 -36.04 -37.71
N LEU A 19 19.81 -34.74 -37.78
CA LEU A 19 19.90 -33.87 -36.62
C LEU A 19 18.49 -33.60 -36.04
N GLU A 20 17.44 -33.44 -36.85
CA GLU A 20 16.06 -33.34 -36.39
C GLU A 20 15.64 -34.58 -35.61
N GLU A 21 15.87 -35.78 -36.13
CA GLU A 21 15.52 -37.03 -35.44
C GLU A 21 16.24 -37.14 -34.10
N LEU A 22 17.52 -36.76 -34.03
CA LEU A 22 18.31 -36.78 -32.81
C LEU A 22 17.72 -35.90 -31.72
N PHE A 23 17.29 -34.68 -32.06
CA PHE A 23 16.69 -33.74 -31.09
C PHE A 23 15.26 -34.10 -30.74
N HIS A 24 14.46 -34.64 -31.67
CA HIS A 24 13.12 -35.15 -31.42
C HIS A 24 13.12 -36.30 -30.41
N GLN A 25 14.09 -37.21 -30.49
CA GLN A 25 14.29 -38.29 -29.52
C GLN A 25 14.60 -37.75 -28.11
N GLN A 26 15.13 -36.54 -27.99
CA GLN A 26 15.36 -35.86 -26.71
C GLN A 26 14.15 -35.04 -26.23
N GLY A 27 13.06 -34.96 -27.01
CA GLY A 27 11.85 -34.21 -26.68
C GLY A 27 11.94 -32.71 -27.05
N SER A 28 12.89 -32.32 -27.93
CA SER A 28 13.04 -30.97 -28.43
C SER A 28 12.13 -30.73 -29.65
N GLN A 29 11.77 -29.47 -29.87
CA GLN A 29 11.19 -29.01 -31.14
C GLN A 29 12.32 -28.55 -32.08
N THR A 30 12.19 -28.82 -33.36
CA THR A 30 13.17 -28.39 -34.34
C THR A 30 12.55 -27.54 -35.43
N THR A 31 13.34 -26.67 -36.02
CA THR A 31 13.05 -25.92 -37.27
C THR A 31 14.27 -26.03 -38.15
N SER A 32 14.10 -26.24 -39.45
CA SER A 32 15.21 -26.41 -40.38
C SER A 32 15.30 -25.25 -41.35
N ALA A 33 16.53 -24.92 -41.75
CA ALA A 33 16.85 -23.99 -42.81
C ALA A 33 17.90 -24.58 -43.74
N ALA A 34 17.67 -24.46 -45.05
CA ALA A 34 18.57 -24.98 -46.06
C ALA A 34 19.64 -23.97 -46.55
N ASN A 35 19.61 -22.74 -46.02
CA ASN A 35 20.59 -21.69 -46.36
C ASN A 35 20.58 -20.57 -45.30
N GLY A 36 21.62 -19.70 -45.41
CA GLY A 36 21.84 -18.64 -44.42
C GLY A 36 20.71 -17.58 -44.37
N GLU A 37 20.09 -17.22 -45.46
CA GLU A 37 19.04 -16.21 -45.49
C GLU A 37 17.77 -16.73 -44.76
N GLN A 38 17.40 -17.97 -45.04
CA GLN A 38 16.31 -18.65 -44.35
C GLN A 38 16.59 -18.78 -42.84
N ALA A 39 17.84 -19.13 -42.48
CA ALA A 39 18.25 -19.24 -41.08
C ALA A 39 18.07 -17.93 -40.32
N LEU A 40 18.48 -16.79 -40.86
CA LEU A 40 18.32 -15.48 -40.25
C LEU A 40 16.85 -15.08 -40.08
N ALA A 41 16.01 -15.35 -41.12
CA ALA A 41 14.59 -15.08 -41.05
C ALA A 41 13.90 -15.91 -39.94
N LEU A 42 14.16 -17.23 -39.90
CA LEU A 42 13.58 -18.15 -38.93
C LEU A 42 14.08 -17.87 -37.51
N ALA A 43 15.35 -17.49 -37.34
CA ALA A 43 15.88 -17.14 -36.03
C ALA A 43 15.16 -15.92 -35.40
N ARG A 44 14.85 -14.91 -36.20
CA ARG A 44 14.06 -13.74 -35.77
C ARG A 44 12.60 -14.06 -35.45
N GLU A 45 11.96 -14.86 -36.36
CA GLU A 45 10.55 -15.20 -36.23
C GLU A 45 10.29 -16.18 -35.09
N LYS A 46 11.04 -17.27 -35.03
CA LYS A 46 10.78 -18.40 -34.14
C LYS A 46 11.52 -18.29 -32.80
N LYS A 47 12.56 -17.43 -32.73
CA LYS A 47 13.41 -17.24 -31.53
C LYS A 47 13.86 -18.55 -30.89
N PRO A 48 14.63 -19.39 -31.60
CA PRO A 48 15.04 -20.69 -31.09
C PRO A 48 15.97 -20.56 -29.87
N ASP A 49 16.05 -21.62 -29.09
CA ASP A 49 16.93 -21.68 -27.92
C ASP A 49 18.37 -22.01 -28.25
N LEU A 50 18.61 -22.64 -29.41
CA LEU A 50 19.91 -23.05 -29.92
C LEU A 50 19.89 -23.02 -31.44
N VAL A 51 21.02 -22.65 -32.06
CA VAL A 51 21.27 -22.77 -33.50
C VAL A 51 22.40 -23.75 -33.73
N LEU A 52 22.14 -24.80 -34.51
CA LEU A 52 23.17 -25.64 -35.12
C LEU A 52 23.41 -25.14 -36.54
N LEU A 53 24.63 -24.78 -36.88
CA LEU A 53 24.93 -24.06 -38.09
C LEU A 53 26.06 -24.71 -38.87
N ASP A 54 25.76 -25.22 -40.03
CA ASP A 54 26.84 -25.67 -40.93
C ASP A 54 27.65 -24.46 -41.43
N VAL A 55 28.97 -24.67 -41.51
CA VAL A 55 29.90 -23.64 -41.96
C VAL A 55 29.90 -23.54 -43.48
N MET A 56 29.81 -24.66 -44.19
CA MET A 56 30.04 -24.76 -45.62
C MET A 56 28.69 -24.81 -46.36
N MET A 57 28.09 -23.68 -46.63
CA MET A 57 26.82 -23.56 -47.35
C MET A 57 26.95 -22.68 -48.61
N PRO A 58 26.23 -22.97 -49.70
CA PRO A 58 26.21 -22.11 -50.87
C PRO A 58 25.67 -20.70 -50.57
N GLY A 59 26.30 -19.70 -51.16
CA GLY A 59 25.91 -18.31 -51.00
C GLY A 59 26.44 -17.73 -49.68
N MET A 60 25.59 -17.59 -48.66
CA MET A 60 25.98 -17.10 -47.36
C MET A 60 26.53 -18.25 -46.47
N ASN A 61 27.80 -18.23 -46.17
CA ASN A 61 28.43 -19.26 -45.32
C ASN A 61 28.06 -19.10 -43.85
N GLY A 62 28.31 -20.16 -43.02
CA GLY A 62 27.95 -20.17 -41.64
C GLY A 62 28.64 -19.09 -40.78
N TYR A 63 29.84 -18.67 -41.11
CA TYR A 63 30.52 -17.59 -40.39
C TYR A 63 29.79 -16.26 -40.55
N GLU A 64 29.31 -15.95 -41.75
CA GLU A 64 28.52 -14.73 -42.01
C GLU A 64 27.14 -14.77 -41.34
N VAL A 65 26.47 -15.92 -41.34
CA VAL A 65 25.19 -16.12 -40.61
C VAL A 65 25.42 -15.88 -39.13
N CYS A 66 26.44 -16.46 -38.53
CA CYS A 66 26.79 -16.30 -37.11
C CYS A 66 27.02 -14.82 -36.76
N ARG A 67 27.86 -14.12 -37.53
CA ARG A 67 28.10 -12.69 -37.29
C ARG A 67 26.83 -11.86 -37.30
N ARG A 68 25.91 -12.12 -38.25
CA ARG A 68 24.63 -11.40 -38.32
C ARG A 68 23.70 -11.76 -37.17
N LEU A 69 23.65 -13.03 -36.75
CA LEU A 69 22.88 -13.43 -35.57
C LEU A 69 23.39 -12.73 -34.30
N LYS A 70 24.71 -12.64 -34.14
CA LYS A 70 25.37 -12.04 -32.96
C LYS A 70 25.37 -10.51 -32.99
N ALA A 71 25.20 -9.88 -34.15
CA ALA A 71 25.04 -8.43 -34.29
C ALA A 71 23.62 -7.91 -34.08
N ASP A 72 22.61 -8.77 -34.13
CA ASP A 72 21.20 -8.41 -33.98
C ASP A 72 20.76 -8.56 -32.51
N ASP A 73 20.19 -7.51 -31.94
CA ASP A 73 19.71 -7.48 -30.56
C ASP A 73 18.66 -8.56 -30.24
N LEU A 74 17.88 -8.99 -31.22
CA LEU A 74 16.87 -10.03 -31.05
C LEU A 74 17.44 -11.46 -31.03
N THR A 75 18.59 -11.68 -31.64
CA THR A 75 19.16 -13.02 -31.83
C THR A 75 20.55 -13.22 -31.23
N ARG A 76 21.23 -12.15 -30.84
CA ARG A 76 22.63 -12.19 -30.33
C ARG A 76 22.86 -13.15 -29.15
N ARG A 77 21.80 -13.40 -28.37
CA ARG A 77 21.85 -14.27 -27.16
C ARG A 77 21.60 -15.74 -27.47
N ILE A 78 21.13 -16.05 -28.67
CA ILE A 78 20.91 -17.43 -29.06
C ILE A 78 22.27 -18.09 -29.22
N PRO A 79 22.58 -19.17 -28.47
CA PRO A 79 23.84 -19.89 -28.62
C PRO A 79 23.88 -20.53 -29.99
N VAL A 80 25.06 -20.43 -30.61
CA VAL A 80 25.37 -20.96 -31.95
C VAL A 80 26.48 -22.00 -31.85
N VAL A 81 26.15 -23.23 -32.25
CA VAL A 81 27.11 -24.32 -32.39
C VAL A 81 27.44 -24.47 -33.88
N MET A 82 28.66 -24.22 -34.27
CA MET A 82 29.08 -24.46 -35.67
C MET A 82 29.44 -25.92 -35.91
N VAL A 83 28.94 -26.47 -37.01
CA VAL A 83 29.26 -27.80 -37.48
C VAL A 83 30.16 -27.67 -38.70
N THR A 84 31.36 -28.24 -38.67
CA THR A 84 32.38 -28.05 -39.72
C THR A 84 33.02 -29.37 -40.12
N GLY A 85 33.26 -29.55 -41.43
CA GLY A 85 34.09 -30.65 -41.98
C GLY A 85 35.59 -30.38 -41.93
N LEU A 86 36.00 -29.15 -41.59
CA LEU A 86 37.39 -28.71 -41.63
C LEU A 86 37.98 -28.81 -40.22
N GLY A 87 38.94 -29.74 -40.05
CA GLY A 87 39.63 -29.96 -38.76
C GLY A 87 40.77 -28.99 -38.46
N ALA A 88 40.96 -27.95 -39.27
CA ALA A 88 42.05 -27.00 -39.12
C ALA A 88 41.83 -26.01 -37.97
N LEU A 89 42.91 -25.70 -37.24
CA LEU A 89 42.90 -24.73 -36.15
C LEU A 89 42.35 -23.34 -36.59
N ASP A 90 42.67 -22.94 -37.83
CA ASP A 90 42.27 -21.68 -38.44
C ASP A 90 40.73 -21.53 -38.59
N ASP A 91 40.01 -22.64 -38.85
CA ASP A 91 38.58 -22.59 -39.00
C ASP A 91 37.86 -22.42 -37.66
N LYS A 92 38.41 -23.00 -36.60
CA LYS A 92 37.94 -22.76 -35.22
C LYS A 92 38.16 -21.30 -34.79
N ILE A 93 39.30 -20.71 -35.16
CA ILE A 93 39.61 -19.31 -34.88
C ILE A 93 38.61 -18.38 -35.59
N LYS A 94 38.37 -18.58 -36.89
CA LYS A 94 37.38 -17.80 -37.67
C LYS A 94 35.96 -17.86 -37.09
N GLY A 95 35.56 -19.00 -36.59
CA GLY A 95 34.27 -19.14 -35.99
C GLY A 95 34.13 -18.46 -34.63
N LEU A 96 35.17 -18.52 -33.79
CA LEU A 96 35.23 -17.73 -32.55
C LEU A 96 35.18 -16.23 -32.83
N GLU A 97 35.91 -15.77 -33.85
CA GLU A 97 35.88 -14.38 -34.32
C GLU A 97 34.49 -14.00 -34.87
N ALA A 98 33.75 -14.96 -35.43
CA ALA A 98 32.35 -14.76 -35.85
C ALA A 98 31.34 -14.76 -34.68
N GLY A 99 31.79 -15.07 -33.46
CA GLY A 99 30.99 -15.08 -32.25
C GLY A 99 30.26 -16.40 -31.93
N ALA A 100 30.71 -17.53 -32.54
CA ALA A 100 30.15 -18.83 -32.21
C ALA A 100 30.47 -19.24 -30.77
N ASP A 101 29.53 -19.91 -30.12
CA ASP A 101 29.68 -20.33 -28.73
C ASP A 101 30.38 -21.71 -28.60
N ASP A 102 30.27 -22.57 -29.62
CA ASP A 102 30.98 -23.86 -29.67
C ASP A 102 31.09 -24.42 -31.11
N PHE A 103 31.86 -25.52 -31.26
CA PHE A 103 32.15 -26.18 -32.54
C PHE A 103 32.02 -27.68 -32.43
N LEU A 104 31.61 -28.31 -33.55
CA LEU A 104 31.61 -29.74 -33.74
C LEU A 104 32.19 -30.11 -35.10
N SER A 105 32.99 -31.16 -35.14
CA SER A 105 33.57 -31.66 -36.38
C SER A 105 32.62 -32.69 -37.02
N LYS A 106 32.44 -32.63 -38.33
CA LYS A 106 31.81 -33.72 -39.13
C LYS A 106 32.79 -34.90 -39.26
N PRO A 107 32.34 -36.16 -39.08
CA PRO A 107 30.99 -36.59 -38.80
C PRO A 107 30.56 -36.25 -37.34
N VAL A 108 29.32 -35.78 -37.18
CA VAL A 108 28.82 -35.32 -35.88
C VAL A 108 28.63 -36.51 -34.94
N ASN A 109 29.31 -36.46 -33.78
CA ASN A 109 29.08 -37.41 -32.71
C ASN A 109 27.83 -37.00 -31.91
N ALA A 110 26.78 -37.83 -31.90
CA ALA A 110 25.53 -37.55 -31.25
C ALA A 110 25.68 -37.26 -29.73
N ALA A 111 26.52 -38.02 -29.02
CA ALA A 111 26.72 -37.85 -27.58
C ALA A 111 27.45 -36.53 -27.28
N GLU A 112 28.42 -36.15 -28.08
CA GLU A 112 29.11 -34.87 -27.95
C GLU A 112 28.18 -33.70 -28.24
N LEU A 113 27.44 -33.73 -29.35
CA LEU A 113 26.49 -32.69 -29.73
C LEU A 113 25.46 -32.45 -28.59
N LEU A 114 24.81 -33.50 -28.11
CA LEU A 114 23.83 -33.39 -27.04
C LEU A 114 24.41 -32.86 -25.72
N THR A 115 25.65 -33.22 -25.39
CA THR A 115 26.32 -32.76 -24.18
C THR A 115 26.62 -31.26 -24.25
N ARG A 116 27.19 -30.79 -25.38
CA ARG A 116 27.49 -29.39 -25.62
C ARG A 116 26.21 -28.53 -25.68
N SER A 117 25.21 -29.00 -26.41
CA SER A 117 23.88 -28.36 -26.47
C SER A 117 23.26 -28.16 -25.11
N ARG A 118 23.30 -29.18 -24.22
CA ARG A 118 22.81 -29.05 -22.84
C ARG A 118 23.57 -27.99 -22.05
N SER A 119 24.90 -27.95 -22.19
CA SER A 119 25.70 -26.95 -21.47
C SER A 119 25.39 -25.53 -21.91
N LEU A 120 25.25 -25.29 -23.20
CA LEU A 120 24.95 -23.99 -23.78
C LEU A 120 23.51 -23.53 -23.43
N LEU A 121 22.53 -24.42 -23.53
CA LEU A 121 21.15 -24.15 -23.12
C LEU A 121 21.07 -23.78 -21.65
N ARG A 122 21.80 -24.49 -20.78
CA ARG A 122 21.86 -24.17 -19.35
C ARG A 122 22.44 -22.78 -19.09
N VAL A 123 23.52 -22.39 -19.81
CA VAL A 123 24.13 -21.05 -19.70
C VAL A 123 23.15 -19.98 -20.17
N LYS A 124 22.44 -20.22 -21.28
CA LYS A 124 21.39 -19.33 -21.77
C LYS A 124 20.28 -19.16 -20.76
N ASP A 125 19.73 -20.26 -20.22
CA ASP A 125 18.67 -20.23 -19.21
C ASP A 125 19.06 -19.41 -17.97
N LEU A 126 20.29 -19.62 -17.46
CA LEU A 126 20.81 -18.84 -16.34
C LEU A 126 20.98 -17.35 -16.67
N GLY A 127 21.40 -17.04 -17.90
CA GLY A 127 21.50 -15.66 -18.40
C GLY A 127 20.13 -14.98 -18.48
N ASP A 128 19.15 -15.67 -19.01
CA ASP A 128 17.77 -15.19 -19.14
C ASP A 128 17.11 -15.01 -17.74
N GLU A 129 17.36 -15.93 -16.81
CA GLU A 129 16.92 -15.81 -15.41
C GLU A 129 17.53 -14.58 -14.72
N LEU A 130 18.83 -14.36 -14.89
CA LEU A 130 19.53 -13.22 -14.29
C LEU A 130 19.02 -11.88 -14.84
N GLU A 131 18.80 -11.80 -16.13
CA GLU A 131 18.25 -10.59 -16.75
C GLU A 131 16.83 -10.31 -16.30
N ASN A 132 15.98 -11.33 -16.27
CA ASN A 132 14.62 -11.20 -15.76
C ASN A 132 14.62 -10.74 -14.28
N ALA A 133 15.58 -11.24 -13.47
CA ALA A 133 15.75 -10.77 -12.09
C ALA A 133 16.11 -9.28 -12.03
N TYR A 134 17.04 -8.86 -12.88
CA TYR A 134 17.47 -7.46 -12.94
C TYR A 134 16.32 -6.52 -13.34
N TYR A 135 15.55 -6.86 -14.38
CA TYR A 135 14.41 -6.05 -14.80
C TYR A 135 13.33 -5.96 -13.71
N ARG A 136 13.08 -7.05 -12.99
CA ARG A 136 12.13 -7.04 -11.88
C ARG A 136 12.58 -6.16 -10.72
N LEU A 137 13.87 -6.20 -10.36
CA LEU A 137 14.39 -5.31 -9.32
C LEU A 137 14.30 -3.83 -9.75
N ALA A 138 14.61 -3.54 -11.02
CA ALA A 138 14.46 -2.19 -11.56
C ALA A 138 13.00 -1.72 -11.58
N ASP A 139 12.06 -2.61 -11.94
CA ASP A 139 10.62 -2.33 -11.90
C ASP A 139 10.17 -2.03 -10.46
N VAL A 140 10.62 -2.80 -9.46
CA VAL A 140 10.31 -2.58 -8.03
C VAL A 140 10.85 -1.23 -7.56
N ALA A 141 12.10 -0.92 -7.90
CA ALA A 141 12.72 0.36 -7.53
C ALA A 141 11.96 1.54 -8.17
N SER A 142 11.57 1.42 -9.43
CA SER A 142 10.76 2.42 -10.13
C SER A 142 9.39 2.60 -9.49
N PHE A 143 8.72 1.52 -9.14
CA PHE A 143 7.43 1.54 -8.45
C PHE A 143 7.55 2.20 -7.07
N THR A 144 8.56 1.81 -6.28
CA THR A 144 8.82 2.41 -4.96
C THR A 144 9.06 3.91 -5.07
N ASN A 145 9.84 4.35 -6.07
CA ASN A 145 10.07 5.78 -6.33
C ASN A 145 8.78 6.52 -6.74
N SER A 146 7.87 5.87 -7.48
CA SER A 146 6.58 6.49 -7.83
C SER A 146 5.71 6.69 -6.59
N LEU A 147 5.65 5.70 -5.71
CA LEU A 147 4.93 5.82 -4.43
C LEU A 147 5.49 6.92 -3.55
N LEU A 148 6.84 7.06 -3.49
CA LEU A 148 7.49 8.12 -2.71
C LEU A 148 7.20 9.51 -3.25
N LYS A 149 7.16 9.69 -4.58
CA LYS A 149 6.87 10.98 -5.20
C LYS A 149 5.44 11.46 -5.00
N GLU A 150 4.51 10.52 -4.90
CA GLU A 150 3.08 10.81 -4.70
C GLU A 150 2.69 10.78 -3.22
N PHE A 151 3.66 10.49 -2.33
CA PHE A 151 3.40 10.39 -0.91
C PHE A 151 3.05 11.75 -0.31
N ASP A 152 1.80 11.86 0.15
CA ASP A 152 1.34 12.95 1.01
C ASP A 152 0.99 12.37 2.38
N PRO A 153 1.73 12.70 3.45
CA PRO A 153 1.48 12.17 4.79
C PRO A 153 0.09 12.52 5.34
N TYR A 154 -0.55 13.57 4.81
CA TYR A 154 -1.87 14.02 5.25
C TYR A 154 -3.04 13.34 4.53
N HIS A 155 -2.78 12.77 3.34
CA HIS A 155 -3.78 12.07 2.53
C HIS A 155 -3.35 10.63 2.24
N PHE A 156 -2.44 10.07 3.06
CA PHE A 156 -1.98 8.70 2.86
C PHE A 156 -3.11 7.70 3.07
N ASN A 157 -3.40 6.93 2.02
CA ASN A 157 -4.35 5.84 2.05
C ASN A 157 -3.61 4.52 1.79
N LEU A 158 -3.49 3.71 2.84
CA LEU A 158 -2.79 2.42 2.79
C LEU A 158 -3.45 1.47 1.78
N ASP A 159 -4.78 1.40 1.75
CA ASP A 159 -5.51 0.51 0.85
C ASP A 159 -5.27 0.86 -0.63
N HIS A 160 -5.24 2.16 -0.93
CA HIS A 160 -4.90 2.63 -2.28
C HIS A 160 -3.47 2.25 -2.69
N SER A 161 -2.51 2.40 -1.78
CA SER A 161 -1.10 2.07 -2.02
C SER A 161 -0.90 0.55 -2.18
N LEU A 162 -1.58 -0.26 -1.37
CA LEU A 162 -1.59 -1.72 -1.48
C LEU A 162 -2.23 -2.18 -2.79
N ARG A 163 -3.34 -1.58 -3.21
CA ARG A 163 -3.97 -1.88 -4.50
C ARG A 163 -3.02 -1.63 -5.66
N ARG A 164 -2.40 -0.46 -5.74
CA ARG A 164 -1.42 -0.13 -6.78
C ARG A 164 -0.25 -1.13 -6.82
N LEU A 165 0.18 -1.57 -5.64
CA LEU A 165 1.20 -2.59 -5.53
C LEU A 165 0.75 -3.92 -6.12
N MET A 166 -0.47 -4.37 -5.82
CA MET A 166 -1.01 -5.62 -6.34
C MET A 166 -1.28 -5.53 -7.84
N GLU A 167 -1.74 -4.40 -8.35
CA GLU A 167 -1.81 -4.11 -9.79
C GLU A 167 -0.43 -4.29 -10.44
N PHE A 168 0.61 -3.69 -9.85
CA PHE A 168 1.98 -3.86 -10.35
C PHE A 168 2.45 -5.32 -10.35
N LEU A 169 2.12 -6.12 -9.31
CA LEU A 169 2.50 -7.52 -9.19
C LEU A 169 1.75 -8.44 -10.16
N LEU A 170 0.47 -8.18 -10.36
CA LEU A 170 -0.44 -9.03 -11.13
C LEU A 170 -0.54 -8.62 -12.60
N GLU A 171 -0.30 -7.35 -12.94
CA GLU A 171 -0.52 -6.83 -14.30
C GLU A 171 0.40 -7.53 -15.33
N PRO A 172 -0.14 -8.26 -16.31
CA PRO A 172 0.69 -9.00 -17.26
C PRO A 172 1.38 -8.03 -18.22
N LYS A 173 2.70 -8.04 -18.25
CA LYS A 173 3.41 -7.56 -19.43
C LYS A 173 3.21 -8.61 -20.53
N SER A 174 2.89 -8.19 -21.75
CA SER A 174 2.55 -9.06 -22.88
C SER A 174 3.50 -10.26 -22.99
N GLY A 175 2.95 -11.48 -22.82
CA GLY A 175 3.70 -12.74 -22.91
C GLY A 175 4.39 -13.23 -21.64
N ASP A 176 4.30 -12.51 -20.53
CA ASP A 176 4.93 -12.90 -19.26
C ASP A 176 4.08 -13.94 -18.50
N LYS A 177 4.50 -15.21 -18.58
CA LYS A 177 3.92 -16.32 -17.82
C LYS A 177 4.49 -16.45 -16.40
N THR A 178 5.37 -15.53 -15.98
CA THR A 178 6.09 -15.60 -14.71
C THR A 178 5.37 -14.89 -13.58
N ARG A 179 4.20 -14.31 -13.84
CA ARG A 179 3.38 -13.62 -12.83
C ARG A 179 2.27 -14.53 -12.30
N PRO A 180 1.91 -14.37 -11.02
CA PRO A 180 0.79 -15.10 -10.45
C PRO A 180 -0.54 -14.55 -11.01
N MET A 181 -1.57 -15.40 -11.00
CA MET A 181 -2.94 -14.99 -11.33
C MET A 181 -3.69 -14.46 -10.11
N ARG A 182 -3.28 -14.90 -8.92
CA ARG A 182 -3.90 -14.54 -7.64
C ARG A 182 -2.83 -14.27 -6.60
N VAL A 183 -3.07 -13.26 -5.74
CA VAL A 183 -2.21 -12.97 -4.58
C VAL A 183 -3.07 -12.76 -3.36
N LEU A 184 -2.83 -13.53 -2.31
CA LEU A 184 -3.38 -13.32 -0.99
C LEU A 184 -2.34 -12.58 -0.14
N LEU A 185 -2.71 -11.41 0.35
CA LEU A 185 -1.91 -10.60 1.28
C LEU A 185 -2.56 -10.61 2.65
N LEU A 186 -1.84 -11.03 3.65
CA LEU A 186 -2.29 -11.07 5.04
C LEU A 186 -1.38 -10.18 5.90
N GLY A 187 -1.97 -9.35 6.75
CA GLY A 187 -1.30 -8.58 7.78
C GLY A 187 -1.68 -9.09 9.17
N LEU A 188 -0.74 -9.13 10.10
CA LEU A 188 -0.98 -9.52 11.47
C LEU A 188 -1.67 -8.39 12.23
N GLY A 189 -2.89 -8.66 12.72
CA GLY A 189 -3.66 -7.72 13.55
C GLY A 189 -3.20 -7.70 15.02
N PRO A 190 -3.70 -6.73 15.81
CA PRO A 190 -3.30 -6.52 17.21
C PRO A 190 -3.53 -7.73 18.13
N GLU A 191 -4.52 -8.56 17.82
CA GLU A 191 -4.89 -9.74 18.62
C GLU A 191 -4.17 -11.03 18.17
N GLY A 192 -3.19 -10.92 17.26
CA GLY A 192 -2.45 -12.07 16.74
C GLY A 192 -3.16 -12.85 15.64
N ALA A 193 -4.27 -12.34 15.15
CA ALA A 193 -4.98 -12.90 14.00
C ALA A 193 -4.57 -12.21 12.70
N TRP A 194 -4.66 -12.93 11.59
CA TRP A 194 -4.30 -12.43 10.26
C TRP A 194 -5.54 -11.94 9.53
N ASN A 195 -5.49 -10.69 9.07
CA ASN A 195 -6.49 -10.05 8.22
C ASN A 195 -5.90 -9.78 6.85
N GLY A 196 -6.70 -9.72 5.81
CA GLY A 196 -6.14 -9.42 4.51
C GLY A 196 -7.09 -9.38 3.33
N TRP A 197 -6.48 -9.40 2.17
CA TRP A 197 -7.12 -9.22 0.89
C TRP A 197 -6.64 -10.25 -0.12
N LEU A 198 -7.58 -10.78 -0.89
CA LEU A 198 -7.31 -11.62 -2.04
C LEU A 198 -7.46 -10.78 -3.32
N TYR A 199 -6.41 -10.73 -4.11
CA TYR A 199 -6.33 -10.01 -5.37
C TYR A 199 -6.33 -10.98 -6.55
N HIS A 200 -7.03 -10.62 -7.61
CA HIS A 200 -7.20 -11.41 -8.82
C HIS A 200 -6.85 -10.62 -10.05
N GLN A 201 -6.22 -11.30 -11.01
CA GLN A 201 -6.06 -10.85 -12.38
C GLN A 201 -7.27 -11.24 -13.22
N GLU A 202 -8.03 -10.27 -13.71
CA GLU A 202 -9.12 -10.47 -14.63
C GLU A 202 -8.88 -9.77 -15.98
N LYS A 203 -9.74 -10.02 -16.99
CA LYS A 203 -9.60 -9.40 -18.33
C LYS A 203 -9.72 -7.87 -18.34
N GLY A 204 -10.21 -7.27 -17.27
CA GLY A 204 -10.43 -5.83 -17.13
C GLY A 204 -9.51 -5.13 -16.14
N GLY A 205 -8.56 -5.84 -15.51
CA GLY A 205 -7.67 -5.32 -14.48
C GLY A 205 -7.57 -6.22 -13.27
N VAL A 206 -7.18 -5.66 -12.14
CA VAL A 206 -7.06 -6.37 -10.87
C VAL A 206 -8.30 -6.11 -10.00
N THR A 207 -8.98 -7.16 -9.61
CA THR A 207 -10.08 -7.13 -8.62
C THR A 207 -9.56 -7.58 -7.26
N PHE A 208 -10.24 -7.21 -6.18
CA PHE A 208 -9.86 -7.63 -4.83
C PHE A 208 -11.08 -7.84 -3.94
N HIS A 209 -10.92 -8.76 -2.98
CA HIS A 209 -11.91 -9.04 -1.96
C HIS A 209 -11.23 -9.04 -0.59
N SER A 210 -11.81 -8.32 0.39
CA SER A 210 -11.39 -8.43 1.78
C SER A 210 -11.84 -9.77 2.35
N LEU A 211 -11.03 -10.36 3.20
CA LEU A 211 -11.43 -11.56 3.93
C LEU A 211 -12.50 -11.21 4.95
N SER A 212 -13.55 -11.99 4.98
CA SER A 212 -14.72 -11.79 5.87
C SER A 212 -14.46 -12.20 7.32
N ARG A 213 -13.32 -12.83 7.58
CA ARG A 213 -12.95 -13.40 8.88
C ARG A 213 -11.44 -13.37 9.07
N GLU A 214 -11.02 -13.25 10.30
CA GLU A 214 -9.63 -13.38 10.74
C GLU A 214 -9.10 -14.82 10.58
N ILE A 215 -7.85 -14.93 10.13
CA ILE A 215 -7.16 -16.19 9.93
C ILE A 215 -6.18 -16.41 11.08
N ARG A 216 -6.17 -17.61 11.65
CA ARG A 216 -5.25 -17.99 12.72
C ARG A 216 -3.95 -18.55 12.17
N ALA A 217 -2.86 -18.35 12.90
CA ALA A 217 -1.53 -18.85 12.50
C ALA A 217 -1.50 -20.36 12.22
N GLU A 218 -2.27 -21.15 12.97
CA GLU A 218 -2.39 -22.60 12.82
C GLU A 218 -2.98 -23.02 11.46
N GLU A 219 -3.82 -22.18 10.87
CA GLU A 219 -4.43 -22.43 9.56
C GLU A 219 -3.42 -22.26 8.41
N LEU A 220 -2.34 -21.53 8.65
CA LEU A 220 -1.25 -21.32 7.69
C LEU A 220 -0.16 -22.41 7.79
N GLU A 221 -0.06 -23.13 8.91
CA GLU A 221 1.01 -24.12 9.13
C GLU A 221 1.06 -25.23 8.07
N PRO A 222 -0.06 -25.78 7.54
CA PRO A 222 0.03 -26.77 6.47
C PRO A 222 0.70 -26.27 5.20
N ILE A 223 0.71 -24.95 4.96
CA ILE A 223 1.37 -24.32 3.82
C ILE A 223 2.86 -24.15 4.10
N PHE A 224 3.20 -23.69 5.30
CA PHE A 224 4.56 -23.29 5.64
C PHE A 224 5.42 -24.41 6.24
N ASP A 225 4.82 -25.33 7.01
CA ASP A 225 5.51 -26.45 7.66
C ASP A 225 6.78 -26.00 8.42
N GLY A 226 6.63 -24.93 9.24
CA GLY A 226 7.73 -24.32 9.98
C GLY A 226 8.72 -23.50 9.15
N ARG A 227 8.55 -23.42 7.85
CA ARG A 227 9.40 -22.62 6.93
C ARG A 227 8.84 -21.20 6.78
N ASN A 228 9.66 -20.25 6.40
CA ASN A 228 9.22 -18.87 6.08
C ASN A 228 9.00 -18.65 4.59
N VAL A 229 9.57 -19.51 3.76
CA VAL A 229 9.46 -19.44 2.29
C VAL A 229 9.13 -20.83 1.78
N VAL A 230 8.09 -20.93 0.99
CA VAL A 230 7.64 -22.18 0.37
C VAL A 230 7.35 -21.91 -1.11
N PHE A 231 7.71 -22.87 -1.95
CA PHE A 231 7.29 -22.92 -3.35
C PHE A 231 7.02 -24.40 -3.70
N CYS A 232 5.93 -24.62 -4.38
CA CYS A 232 5.54 -25.98 -4.76
C CYS A 232 4.66 -25.98 -6.02
N ASN A 233 4.71 -27.08 -6.75
CA ASN A 233 4.00 -27.27 -8.01
C ASN A 233 3.03 -28.44 -7.91
N GLN A 234 1.99 -28.43 -8.71
CA GLN A 234 1.02 -29.51 -8.81
C GLN A 234 1.74 -30.87 -9.02
N GLY A 235 1.36 -31.87 -8.22
CA GLY A 235 1.97 -33.19 -8.22
C GLY A 235 3.19 -33.34 -7.31
N GLU A 236 3.61 -32.30 -6.60
CA GLU A 236 4.63 -32.35 -5.55
C GLU A 236 3.97 -32.58 -4.18
N PRO A 237 4.60 -33.33 -3.25
CA PRO A 237 4.05 -33.58 -1.93
C PRO A 237 3.74 -32.32 -1.11
N ASP A 238 4.61 -31.30 -1.23
CA ASP A 238 4.43 -30.01 -0.56
C ASP A 238 3.19 -29.26 -1.07
N PHE A 239 2.85 -29.41 -2.34
CA PHE A 239 1.64 -28.84 -2.92
C PHE A 239 0.38 -29.51 -2.36
N ASP A 240 0.36 -30.84 -2.32
CA ASP A 240 -0.75 -31.61 -1.75
C ASP A 240 -0.93 -31.32 -0.25
N GLN A 241 0.16 -31.08 0.48
CA GLN A 241 0.13 -30.65 1.87
C GLN A 241 -0.46 -29.25 2.03
N ALA A 242 -0.03 -28.31 1.22
CA ALA A 242 -0.53 -26.93 1.24
C ALA A 242 -2.03 -26.86 0.95
N LEU A 243 -2.56 -27.71 0.07
CA LEU A 243 -4.00 -27.80 -0.23
C LEU A 243 -4.85 -28.25 0.96
N ARG A 244 -4.27 -28.88 1.98
CA ARG A 244 -4.98 -29.30 3.21
C ARG A 244 -5.19 -28.15 4.19
N SER A 245 -4.65 -26.98 3.94
CA SER A 245 -4.83 -25.80 4.81
C SER A 245 -6.30 -25.44 4.95
N PRO A 246 -6.82 -25.27 6.18
CA PRO A 246 -8.16 -24.76 6.41
C PRO A 246 -8.39 -23.35 5.82
N LEU A 247 -7.32 -22.61 5.57
CA LEU A 247 -7.35 -21.29 4.92
C LEU A 247 -8.24 -21.29 3.67
N TRP A 248 -8.14 -22.32 2.83
CA TRP A 248 -8.88 -22.36 1.56
C TRP A 248 -10.39 -22.39 1.73
N SER A 249 -10.89 -22.92 2.84
CA SER A 249 -12.33 -22.91 3.15
C SER A 249 -12.87 -21.53 3.52
N HIS A 250 -11.98 -20.57 3.80
CA HIS A 250 -12.34 -19.20 4.18
C HIS A 250 -12.24 -18.22 3.00
N LEU A 251 -11.56 -18.61 1.94
CA LEU A 251 -11.57 -17.89 0.70
C LEU A 251 -12.87 -18.20 -0.04
N ALA A 252 -13.54 -17.18 -0.58
CA ALA A 252 -14.75 -17.36 -1.42
C ALA A 252 -14.44 -18.09 -2.74
N GLU A 253 -13.24 -18.63 -2.89
CA GLU A 253 -12.67 -19.16 -4.11
C GLU A 253 -11.96 -20.49 -3.92
N ALA A 254 -11.73 -21.17 -5.04
CA ALA A 254 -11.01 -22.44 -5.07
C ALA A 254 -9.55 -22.31 -4.60
N PRO A 255 -8.98 -23.35 -3.96
CA PRO A 255 -7.56 -23.41 -3.66
C PRO A 255 -6.69 -23.27 -4.93
N PRO A 256 -5.36 -23.07 -4.82
CA PRO A 256 -4.49 -23.00 -5.98
C PRO A 256 -4.56 -24.29 -6.82
N GLU A 257 -4.60 -24.11 -8.16
CA GLU A 257 -4.76 -25.24 -9.10
C GLU A 257 -3.42 -25.79 -9.62
N ARG A 258 -2.40 -24.96 -9.71
CA ARG A 258 -1.17 -25.29 -10.45
C ARG A 258 0.09 -25.25 -9.60
N ASN A 259 0.26 -24.16 -8.87
CA ASN A 259 1.46 -23.91 -8.09
C ASN A 259 1.23 -22.78 -7.08
N LEU A 260 2.11 -22.72 -6.10
CA LEU A 260 2.05 -21.78 -4.99
C LEU A 260 3.47 -21.31 -4.65
N VAL A 261 3.61 -20.01 -4.45
CA VAL A 261 4.76 -19.41 -3.76
C VAL A 261 4.23 -18.69 -2.54
N ALA A 262 4.76 -19.01 -1.37
CA ALA A 262 4.36 -18.42 -0.11
C ALA A 262 5.57 -17.83 0.63
N TYR A 263 5.36 -16.68 1.22
CA TYR A 263 6.33 -16.00 2.09
C TYR A 263 5.64 -15.53 3.35
N ARG A 264 6.27 -15.77 4.51
CA ARG A 264 5.81 -15.30 5.84
C ARG A 264 6.94 -14.57 6.57
N SER A 265 6.63 -13.40 7.08
CA SER A 265 7.42 -12.69 8.09
C SER A 265 6.61 -12.57 9.39
N GLY A 266 7.19 -11.93 10.43
CA GLY A 266 6.48 -11.74 11.71
C GLY A 266 5.17 -10.95 11.60
N GLU A 267 4.99 -10.12 10.57
CA GLU A 267 3.87 -9.17 10.46
C GLU A 267 3.09 -9.30 9.14
N VAL A 268 3.66 -9.96 8.12
CA VAL A 268 3.06 -10.09 6.79
C VAL A 268 3.21 -11.50 6.24
N THR A 269 2.15 -12.01 5.64
CA THR A 269 2.15 -13.26 4.87
C THR A 269 1.61 -12.99 3.47
N VAL A 270 2.30 -13.51 2.45
CA VAL A 270 1.88 -13.39 1.05
C VAL A 270 1.88 -14.77 0.41
N LEU A 271 0.79 -15.10 -0.27
CA LEU A 271 0.65 -16.29 -1.08
C LEU A 271 0.37 -15.87 -2.52
N ALA A 272 1.27 -16.21 -3.43
CA ALA A 272 1.12 -15.98 -4.87
C ALA A 272 0.83 -17.30 -5.58
N MET A 273 -0.22 -17.36 -6.36
CA MET A 273 -0.84 -18.60 -6.85
C MET A 273 -1.04 -18.58 -8.36
N ASP A 274 -1.03 -19.79 -8.96
CA ASP A 274 -1.44 -20.06 -10.34
C ASP A 274 -0.60 -19.31 -11.39
N PHE A 275 0.72 -19.39 -11.25
CA PHE A 275 1.63 -18.91 -12.28
C PHE A 275 1.46 -19.71 -13.58
N GLY A 276 1.67 -19.07 -14.72
CA GLY A 276 1.56 -19.72 -16.04
C GLY A 276 2.67 -20.73 -16.36
N LYS A 277 3.66 -20.89 -15.46
CA LYS A 277 4.75 -21.88 -15.55
C LYS A 277 4.99 -22.53 -14.19
N GLN A 278 5.81 -23.58 -14.14
CA GLN A 278 6.29 -24.14 -12.86
C GLN A 278 7.09 -23.08 -12.10
N VAL A 279 6.85 -23.03 -10.79
CA VAL A 279 7.57 -22.13 -9.88
C VAL A 279 8.83 -22.83 -9.35
N THR A 280 9.85 -22.02 -9.12
CA THR A 280 11.15 -22.46 -8.65
C THR A 280 11.57 -21.63 -7.43
N LYS A 281 12.72 -21.95 -6.87
CA LYS A 281 13.35 -21.13 -5.82
C LYS A 281 13.50 -19.65 -6.25
N TYR A 282 13.62 -19.40 -7.53
CA TYR A 282 13.76 -18.05 -8.08
C TYR A 282 12.50 -17.20 -7.86
N GLU A 283 11.30 -17.71 -8.21
CA GLU A 283 10.04 -17.00 -7.97
C GLU A 283 9.83 -16.73 -6.47
N ALA A 284 10.21 -17.68 -5.62
CA ALA A 284 10.15 -17.53 -4.17
C ALA A 284 11.08 -16.43 -3.65
N GLN A 285 12.31 -16.34 -4.17
CA GLN A 285 13.26 -15.29 -3.80
C GLN A 285 12.80 -13.91 -4.27
N VAL A 286 12.27 -13.79 -5.49
CA VAL A 286 11.70 -12.53 -6.01
C VAL A 286 10.53 -12.07 -5.15
N LEU A 287 9.58 -12.95 -4.84
CA LEU A 287 8.45 -12.63 -3.98
C LEU A 287 8.91 -12.20 -2.59
N SER A 288 9.86 -12.92 -2.00
CA SER A 288 10.42 -12.57 -0.68
C SER A 288 11.06 -11.20 -0.66
N ALA A 289 11.89 -10.89 -1.67
CA ALA A 289 12.54 -9.58 -1.80
C ALA A 289 11.53 -8.44 -1.96
N LEU A 290 10.50 -8.66 -2.77
CA LEU A 290 9.39 -7.72 -2.96
C LEU A 290 8.67 -7.44 -1.65
N VAL A 291 8.22 -8.50 -0.95
CA VAL A 291 7.45 -8.37 0.29
C VAL A 291 8.27 -7.68 1.38
N VAL A 292 9.55 -8.03 1.53
CA VAL A 292 10.45 -7.37 2.51
C VAL A 292 10.59 -5.88 2.19
N THR A 293 10.80 -5.53 0.93
CA THR A 293 10.94 -4.13 0.50
C THR A 293 9.68 -3.34 0.77
N ILE A 294 8.52 -3.91 0.43
CA ILE A 294 7.21 -3.28 0.62
C ILE A 294 6.89 -3.14 2.10
N HIS A 295 7.10 -4.19 2.89
CA HIS A 295 6.86 -4.14 4.33
C HIS A 295 7.71 -3.05 4.99
N PHE A 296 9.00 -2.99 4.69
CA PHE A 296 9.88 -1.94 5.19
C PHE A 296 9.41 -0.55 4.78
N PHE A 297 9.00 -0.39 3.52
CA PHE A 297 8.48 0.87 2.99
C PHE A 297 7.19 1.31 3.69
N LEU A 298 6.20 0.41 3.78
CA LEU A 298 4.91 0.71 4.43
C LEU A 298 5.09 1.03 5.92
N ARG A 299 5.97 0.31 6.62
CA ARG A 299 6.29 0.57 8.03
C ARG A 299 6.95 1.93 8.22
N THR A 300 7.89 2.29 7.35
CA THR A 300 8.57 3.58 7.38
C THR A 300 7.59 4.72 7.15
N ILE A 301 6.72 4.60 6.14
CA ILE A 301 5.67 5.58 5.85
C ILE A 301 4.69 5.70 7.01
N SER A 302 4.17 4.59 7.52
CA SER A 302 3.23 4.60 8.64
C SER A 302 3.82 5.28 9.88
N SER A 303 5.09 5.01 10.18
CA SER A 303 5.80 5.68 11.27
C SER A 303 5.93 7.19 11.04
N GLN A 304 6.24 7.61 9.83
CA GLN A 304 6.36 9.04 9.49
C GLN A 304 5.02 9.77 9.54
N VAL A 305 3.95 9.14 9.03
CA VAL A 305 2.59 9.69 9.13
C VAL A 305 2.20 9.89 10.58
N GLN A 306 2.42 8.89 11.44
CA GLN A 306 2.11 9.00 12.87
C GLN A 306 2.95 10.06 13.57
N GLU A 307 4.20 10.28 13.18
CA GLU A 307 5.05 11.31 13.75
C GLU A 307 4.57 12.71 13.37
N VAL A 308 4.22 12.92 12.10
CA VAL A 308 3.64 14.17 11.61
C VAL A 308 2.30 14.47 12.29
N GLU A 309 1.43 13.47 12.42
CA GLU A 309 0.15 13.61 13.12
C GLU A 309 0.35 13.99 14.59
N ARG A 310 1.26 13.31 15.29
CA ARG A 310 1.61 13.66 16.68
C ARG A 310 2.15 15.08 16.80
N ALA A 311 3.06 15.48 15.90
CA ALA A 311 3.60 16.83 15.89
C ALA A 311 2.52 17.89 15.63
N PHE A 312 1.58 17.62 14.72
CA PHE A 312 0.43 18.47 14.44
C PHE A 312 -0.46 18.61 15.68
N LEU A 313 -0.89 17.51 16.30
CA LEU A 313 -1.75 17.53 17.48
C LEU A 313 -1.06 18.23 18.67
N TYR A 314 0.25 18.00 18.85
CA TYR A 314 1.03 18.70 19.86
C TYR A 314 1.06 20.20 19.65
N THR A 315 1.27 20.64 18.40
CA THR A 315 1.30 22.07 18.03
C THR A 315 -0.05 22.73 18.25
N ILE A 316 -1.15 22.07 17.83
CA ILE A 316 -2.52 22.52 18.09
C ILE A 316 -2.77 22.69 19.59
N GLY A 317 -2.45 21.66 20.39
CA GLY A 317 -2.60 21.75 21.85
C GLY A 317 -1.74 22.84 22.51
N ALA A 318 -0.52 23.06 21.99
CA ALA A 318 0.34 24.13 22.49
C ALA A 318 -0.23 25.52 22.19
N LEU A 319 -0.78 25.73 20.99
CA LEU A 319 -1.42 26.99 20.60
C LEU A 319 -2.70 27.23 21.41
N ALA A 320 -3.50 26.21 21.65
CA ALA A 320 -4.69 26.31 22.49
C ALA A 320 -4.35 26.71 23.94
N ARG A 321 -3.35 26.03 24.55
CA ARG A 321 -2.86 26.40 25.91
C ARG A 321 -2.30 27.82 25.95
N ALA A 322 -1.60 28.26 24.91
CA ALA A 322 -1.10 29.64 24.84
C ALA A 322 -2.26 30.66 24.85
N ALA A 323 -3.37 30.36 24.16
CA ALA A 323 -4.56 31.22 24.18
C ALA A 323 -5.20 31.27 25.57
N GLU A 324 -5.33 30.16 26.28
CA GLU A 324 -5.89 30.10 27.63
C GLU A 324 -5.03 30.78 28.69
N SER A 325 -3.72 30.76 28.54
CA SER A 325 -2.82 31.44 29.49
C SER A 325 -3.11 32.94 29.63
N HIS A 326 -3.90 33.53 28.71
CA HIS A 326 -4.39 34.89 28.79
C HIS A 326 -5.58 35.07 29.75
N ASP A 327 -6.35 33.99 30.01
CA ASP A 327 -7.61 34.02 30.78
C ASP A 327 -7.51 33.38 32.19
N GLU A 328 -6.30 33.04 32.69
CA GLU A 328 -6.06 32.43 34.00
C GLU A 328 -6.65 30.99 34.16
N ASP A 329 -7.03 30.29 33.15
CA ASP A 329 -7.50 28.91 33.24
C ASP A 329 -6.32 27.90 33.20
N THR A 330 -6.45 26.78 33.89
CA THR A 330 -5.36 25.82 34.16
C THR A 330 -4.94 24.94 32.98
N GLY A 331 -5.49 25.13 31.80
CA GLY A 331 -5.24 24.29 30.62
C GLY A 331 -6.02 22.97 30.62
N ASP A 332 -6.59 22.58 31.75
CA ASP A 332 -7.40 21.35 31.86
C ASP A 332 -8.79 21.51 31.24
N HIS A 333 -9.28 22.75 31.17
CA HIS A 333 -10.52 23.10 30.46
C HIS A 333 -10.53 22.61 29.01
N ILE A 334 -9.46 22.87 28.26
CA ILE A 334 -9.34 22.44 26.86
C ILE A 334 -9.50 20.93 26.73
N ILE A 335 -8.82 20.18 27.63
CA ILE A 335 -8.87 18.71 27.63
C ILE A 335 -10.29 18.24 27.90
N ARG A 336 -10.95 18.84 28.88
CA ARG A 336 -12.29 18.47 29.28
C ARG A 336 -13.32 18.77 28.17
N VAL A 337 -13.32 19.98 27.62
CA VAL A 337 -14.21 20.39 26.50
C VAL A 337 -14.04 19.46 25.30
N ASN A 338 -12.78 19.11 24.97
CA ASN A 338 -12.47 18.16 23.93
C ASN A 338 -13.11 16.77 24.20
N ARG A 339 -12.95 16.22 25.39
CA ARG A 339 -13.49 14.92 25.76
C ARG A 339 -15.03 14.91 25.77
N TYR A 340 -15.67 15.98 26.24
CA TYR A 340 -17.11 16.09 26.18
C TYR A 340 -17.63 16.14 24.74
N ALA A 341 -16.97 16.93 23.88
CA ALA A 341 -17.33 17.03 22.47
C ALA A 341 -17.19 15.68 21.76
N GLU A 342 -16.08 14.96 22.02
CA GLU A 342 -15.86 13.61 21.50
C GLU A 342 -16.97 12.64 21.93
N LEU A 343 -17.32 12.60 23.21
CA LEU A 343 -18.35 11.73 23.76
C LEU A 343 -19.70 12.01 23.10
N VAL A 344 -20.10 13.28 23.03
CA VAL A 344 -21.37 13.69 22.43
C VAL A 344 -21.43 13.31 20.96
N ALA A 345 -20.36 13.57 20.18
CA ALA A 345 -20.30 13.22 18.76
C ALA A 345 -20.43 11.72 18.51
N ARG A 346 -19.73 10.88 19.29
CA ARG A 346 -19.85 9.42 19.22
C ARG A 346 -21.27 8.94 19.47
N ARG A 347 -21.93 9.48 20.48
CA ARG A 347 -23.30 9.09 20.87
C ARG A 347 -24.36 9.62 19.90
N LEU A 348 -24.07 10.69 19.17
CA LEU A 348 -24.88 11.15 18.04
C LEU A 348 -24.75 10.25 16.80
N GLY A 349 -23.82 9.28 16.81
CA GLY A 349 -23.59 8.39 15.67
C GLY A 349 -22.76 9.02 14.54
N CYS A 350 -21.96 10.04 14.84
CA CYS A 350 -21.05 10.62 13.86
C CYS A 350 -19.96 9.60 13.48
N ASP A 351 -19.47 9.69 12.24
CA ASP A 351 -18.38 8.83 11.79
C ASP A 351 -17.06 9.11 12.54
N ASP A 352 -16.18 8.13 12.55
CA ASP A 352 -14.90 8.22 13.29
C ASP A 352 -13.99 9.36 12.81
N GLY A 353 -14.07 9.75 11.54
CA GLY A 353 -13.34 10.88 10.98
C GLY A 353 -13.79 12.20 11.56
N PHE A 354 -15.12 12.43 11.61
CA PHE A 354 -15.72 13.60 12.24
C PHE A 354 -15.35 13.66 13.73
N VAL A 355 -15.50 12.55 14.46
CA VAL A 355 -15.21 12.48 15.89
C VAL A 355 -13.77 12.84 16.19
N ARG A 356 -12.81 12.25 15.46
CA ARG A 356 -11.36 12.56 15.62
C ARG A 356 -11.07 14.02 15.30
N THR A 357 -11.65 14.54 14.23
CA THR A 357 -11.44 15.94 13.81
C THR A 357 -12.01 16.92 14.83
N LEU A 358 -13.23 16.66 15.35
CA LEU A 358 -13.83 17.48 16.39
C LEU A 358 -13.00 17.47 17.67
N ALA A 359 -12.44 16.32 18.04
CA ALA A 359 -11.65 16.16 19.24
C ALA A 359 -10.47 17.16 19.33
N TYR A 360 -9.74 17.41 18.24
CA TYR A 360 -8.69 18.45 18.26
C TYR A 360 -9.21 19.85 17.89
N SER A 361 -10.34 19.95 17.19
CA SER A 361 -10.92 21.23 16.76
C SER A 361 -11.57 21.98 17.94
N ALA A 362 -12.26 21.27 18.84
CA ALA A 362 -12.88 21.85 20.00
C ALA A 362 -11.90 22.56 20.94
N GLN A 363 -10.64 22.11 20.97
CA GLN A 363 -9.57 22.77 21.74
C GLN A 363 -9.30 24.19 21.27
N MET A 364 -9.64 24.52 20.03
CA MET A 364 -9.28 25.79 19.40
C MET A 364 -10.39 26.84 19.46
N HIS A 365 -11.50 26.54 20.17
CA HIS A 365 -12.66 27.43 20.20
C HIS A 365 -12.30 28.85 20.62
N ASP A 366 -11.42 28.97 21.60
CA ASP A 366 -11.00 30.23 22.24
C ASP A 366 -9.64 30.79 21.77
N VAL A 367 -9.03 30.21 20.72
CA VAL A 367 -7.71 30.65 20.23
C VAL A 367 -7.65 32.15 19.87
N GLY A 368 -8.76 32.74 19.52
CA GLY A 368 -8.86 34.17 19.22
C GLY A 368 -8.72 35.09 20.42
N LYS A 369 -8.78 34.61 21.65
CA LYS A 369 -8.50 35.39 22.88
C LYS A 369 -7.09 35.95 22.88
N LEU A 370 -6.15 35.37 22.10
CA LEU A 370 -4.82 35.95 21.88
C LEU A 370 -4.84 37.39 21.34
N HIS A 371 -5.92 37.82 20.71
CA HIS A 371 -6.09 39.18 20.18
C HIS A 371 -6.86 40.10 21.12
N ILE A 372 -7.34 39.63 22.24
CA ILE A 372 -8.06 40.42 23.24
C ILE A 372 -7.06 40.89 24.28
N HIS A 373 -7.16 42.20 24.68
CA HIS A 373 -6.25 42.74 25.67
C HIS A 373 -6.42 42.03 27.02
N PRO A 374 -5.35 41.58 27.68
CA PRO A 374 -5.44 40.84 28.95
C PRO A 374 -6.20 41.60 30.06
N ASP A 375 -6.08 42.93 30.11
CA ASP A 375 -6.81 43.72 31.11
C ASP A 375 -8.32 43.66 30.94
N ILE A 376 -8.83 43.36 29.75
CA ILE A 376 -10.26 43.17 29.51
C ILE A 376 -10.66 41.78 29.97
N LEU A 377 -9.89 40.74 29.61
CA LEU A 377 -10.18 39.36 30.00
C LEU A 377 -10.11 39.15 31.51
N ARG A 378 -9.14 39.78 32.17
CA ARG A 378 -8.89 39.65 33.61
C ARG A 378 -9.54 40.74 34.47
N LYS A 379 -10.43 41.53 33.89
CA LYS A 379 -11.07 42.63 34.59
C LYS A 379 -11.91 42.15 35.77
N PRO A 380 -11.66 42.63 36.99
CA PRO A 380 -12.37 42.15 38.18
C PRO A 380 -13.81 42.66 38.32
N SER A 381 -14.25 43.53 37.47
CA SER A 381 -15.63 44.08 37.45
C SER A 381 -16.36 43.72 36.17
N ALA A 382 -17.68 43.96 36.11
CA ALA A 382 -18.46 43.74 34.89
C ALA A 382 -17.86 44.52 33.73
N LEU A 383 -17.83 43.91 32.55
CA LEU A 383 -17.39 44.52 31.33
C LEU A 383 -18.38 45.60 30.87
N SER A 384 -17.90 46.71 30.34
CA SER A 384 -18.74 47.65 29.62
C SER A 384 -19.27 47.04 28.32
N ALA A 385 -20.25 47.69 27.70
CA ALA A 385 -20.79 47.25 26.42
C ALA A 385 -19.71 47.19 25.32
N ASP A 386 -18.79 48.16 25.29
CA ASP A 386 -17.71 48.25 24.32
C ASP A 386 -16.63 47.14 24.56
N GLU A 387 -16.28 46.91 25.83
CA GLU A 387 -15.37 45.83 26.20
C GLU A 387 -15.97 44.43 25.85
N TRP A 388 -17.29 44.28 26.12
CA TRP A 388 -17.99 43.02 25.76
C TRP A 388 -18.05 42.85 24.23
N ALA A 389 -18.23 43.91 23.46
CA ALA A 389 -18.18 43.86 22.01
C ALA A 389 -16.77 43.44 21.52
N GLN A 390 -15.70 43.90 22.19
CA GLN A 390 -14.33 43.42 21.87
C GLN A 390 -14.12 41.95 22.20
N VAL A 391 -14.60 41.49 23.36
CA VAL A 391 -14.48 40.07 23.74
C VAL A 391 -15.17 39.18 22.70
N LYS A 392 -16.35 39.53 22.20
CA LYS A 392 -17.06 38.77 21.18
C LYS A 392 -16.26 38.58 19.89
N LEU A 393 -15.33 39.47 19.59
CA LEU A 393 -14.49 39.37 18.40
C LEU A 393 -13.48 38.22 18.45
N HIS A 394 -13.26 37.57 19.63
CA HIS A 394 -12.36 36.41 19.69
C HIS A 394 -12.80 35.30 18.73
N THR A 395 -14.10 35.10 18.49
CA THR A 395 -14.61 34.14 17.52
C THR A 395 -14.10 34.42 16.11
N VAL A 396 -14.16 35.68 15.68
CA VAL A 396 -13.68 36.13 14.37
C VAL A 396 -12.15 36.10 14.29
N PHE A 397 -11.47 36.51 15.35
CA PHE A 397 -10.00 36.46 15.41
C PHE A 397 -9.51 35.00 15.43
N GLY A 398 -10.19 34.10 16.12
CA GLY A 398 -9.90 32.67 16.10
C GLY A 398 -9.96 32.09 14.69
N ALA A 399 -11.03 32.37 13.98
CA ALA A 399 -11.18 31.94 12.59
C ALA A 399 -10.07 32.51 11.67
N ARG A 400 -9.61 33.75 11.91
CA ARG A 400 -8.51 34.37 11.17
C ARG A 400 -7.13 33.74 11.49
N ILE A 401 -6.86 33.43 12.76
CA ILE A 401 -5.64 32.79 13.21
C ILE A 401 -5.50 31.41 12.56
N LEU A 402 -6.60 30.66 12.50
CA LEU A 402 -6.62 29.29 11.93
C LEU A 402 -6.51 29.29 10.40
N GLY A 403 -6.92 30.36 9.74
CA GLY A 403 -6.78 30.53 8.29
C GLY A 403 -7.71 29.59 7.50
N ASP A 404 -7.30 29.33 6.24
CA ASP A 404 -8.13 28.59 5.28
C ASP A 404 -7.56 27.19 4.96
N ASP A 405 -6.63 26.65 5.78
CA ASP A 405 -6.10 25.31 5.57
C ASP A 405 -7.23 24.25 5.76
N PRO A 406 -7.44 23.33 4.80
CA PRO A 406 -8.49 22.33 4.88
C PRO A 406 -8.45 21.48 6.16
N ARG A 407 -7.27 21.24 6.72
CA ARG A 407 -7.09 20.46 7.97
C ARG A 407 -7.60 21.19 9.21
N LEU A 408 -7.65 22.51 9.16
CA LEU A 408 -8.13 23.38 10.24
C LEU A 408 -9.55 23.90 9.99
N SER A 409 -10.22 23.45 8.91
CA SER A 409 -11.55 23.93 8.53
C SER A 409 -12.58 23.77 9.66
N MET A 410 -12.62 22.62 10.31
CA MET A 410 -13.52 22.36 11.44
C MET A 410 -13.11 23.19 12.68
N ALA A 411 -11.81 23.35 12.96
CA ALA A 411 -11.35 24.19 14.06
C ALA A 411 -11.74 25.66 13.86
N ARG A 412 -11.59 26.16 12.61
CA ARG A 412 -12.06 27.48 12.22
C ARG A 412 -13.57 27.65 12.38
N GLU A 413 -14.32 26.64 12.00
CA GLU A 413 -15.77 26.59 12.14
C GLU A 413 -16.18 26.61 13.61
N VAL A 414 -15.55 25.79 14.45
CA VAL A 414 -15.75 25.79 15.90
C VAL A 414 -15.41 27.16 16.51
N ALA A 415 -14.24 27.71 16.21
CA ALA A 415 -13.84 29.03 16.72
C ALA A 415 -14.86 30.13 16.37
N LEU A 416 -15.43 30.07 15.16
CA LEU A 416 -16.39 31.06 14.68
C LEU A 416 -17.79 30.88 15.29
N THR A 417 -18.21 29.64 15.62
CA THR A 417 -19.62 29.32 15.87
C THR A 417 -19.95 28.76 17.26
N HIS A 418 -18.97 28.55 18.13
CA HIS A 418 -19.20 27.98 19.46
C HIS A 418 -20.01 28.89 20.42
N HIS A 419 -20.24 30.12 20.06
CA HIS A 419 -21.13 31.06 20.76
C HIS A 419 -22.43 31.38 19.98
N GLU A 420 -22.66 30.68 18.88
CA GLU A 420 -23.98 30.75 18.23
C GLU A 420 -24.98 29.94 19.04
N HIS A 421 -26.18 30.47 19.17
CA HIS A 421 -27.27 29.82 19.90
C HIS A 421 -28.30 29.25 18.94
N TRP A 422 -28.84 28.09 19.27
CA TRP A 422 -29.82 27.43 18.42
C TRP A 422 -31.03 28.31 18.09
N ASP A 423 -31.40 29.21 19.00
CA ASP A 423 -32.52 30.16 18.83
C ASP A 423 -32.14 31.44 18.04
N GLY A 424 -30.88 31.56 17.57
CA GLY A 424 -30.34 32.70 16.81
C GLY A 424 -29.97 33.92 17.66
N SER A 425 -30.03 33.81 18.99
CA SER A 425 -29.63 34.91 19.90
C SER A 425 -28.10 35.01 20.13
N GLY A 426 -27.33 34.10 19.52
CA GLY A 426 -25.88 34.01 19.65
C GLY A 426 -25.10 35.02 18.84
N TYR A 427 -23.77 34.84 18.75
CA TYR A 427 -22.85 35.66 18.01
C TYR A 427 -21.72 34.82 17.38
N PRO A 428 -20.99 35.28 16.37
CA PRO A 428 -20.95 36.64 15.80
C PRO A 428 -21.97 36.88 14.66
N GLN A 429 -22.55 35.83 14.08
CA GLN A 429 -23.39 35.90 12.87
C GLN A 429 -24.89 35.84 13.16
N GLY A 430 -25.27 35.36 14.36
CA GLY A 430 -26.65 35.13 14.71
C GLY A 430 -27.30 33.97 13.96
N LEU A 431 -26.52 32.92 13.70
CA LEU A 431 -26.99 31.69 13.06
C LEU A 431 -28.01 30.98 13.95
N ALA A 432 -29.02 30.36 13.34
CA ALA A 432 -30.06 29.64 14.06
C ALA A 432 -30.27 28.22 13.55
N GLY A 433 -30.60 27.31 14.43
CA GLY A 433 -30.95 25.94 14.11
C GLY A 433 -29.79 25.20 13.37
N GLU A 434 -30.11 24.51 12.30
CA GLU A 434 -29.18 23.73 11.53
C GLU A 434 -28.22 24.59 10.66
N ALA A 435 -28.43 25.90 10.57
CA ALA A 435 -27.45 26.80 9.96
C ALA A 435 -26.17 26.89 10.80
N ILE A 436 -26.24 26.55 12.10
CA ILE A 436 -25.05 26.39 12.95
C ILE A 436 -24.43 25.01 12.63
N PRO A 437 -23.14 24.93 12.26
CA PRO A 437 -22.45 23.66 12.06
C PRO A 437 -22.55 22.73 13.27
N LEU A 438 -22.62 21.42 13.05
CA LEU A 438 -22.78 20.44 14.12
C LEU A 438 -21.62 20.54 15.14
N SER A 439 -20.41 20.80 14.67
CA SER A 439 -19.22 21.01 15.49
C SER A 439 -19.39 22.15 16.48
N GLY A 440 -19.93 23.29 16.06
CA GLY A 440 -20.27 24.43 16.90
C GLY A 440 -21.38 24.11 17.91
N ARG A 441 -22.47 23.43 17.45
CA ARG A 441 -23.59 23.01 18.32
C ARG A 441 -23.18 22.07 19.44
N ILE A 442 -22.20 21.18 19.18
CA ILE A 442 -21.63 20.28 20.20
C ILE A 442 -20.72 21.06 21.15
N THR A 443 -19.87 21.92 20.61
CA THR A 443 -18.87 22.66 21.40
C THR A 443 -19.51 23.62 22.39
N ILE A 444 -20.58 24.33 22.02
CA ILE A 444 -21.27 25.25 22.96
C ILE A 444 -21.76 24.53 24.23
N LEU A 445 -22.29 23.31 24.09
CA LEU A 445 -22.75 22.54 25.24
C LEU A 445 -21.57 22.16 26.15
N ALA A 446 -20.48 21.68 25.53
CA ALA A 446 -19.27 21.26 26.22
C ALA A 446 -18.65 22.42 27.01
N ASP A 447 -18.51 23.58 26.36
CA ASP A 447 -17.95 24.79 26.95
C ASP A 447 -18.81 25.33 28.11
N ILE A 448 -20.12 25.47 27.89
CA ILE A 448 -21.05 25.96 28.95
C ILE A 448 -21.04 25.01 30.15
N TYR A 449 -21.05 23.69 29.95
CA TYR A 449 -21.00 22.75 31.08
C TYR A 449 -19.69 22.91 31.84
N ASP A 450 -18.54 22.96 31.17
CA ASP A 450 -17.25 23.15 31.84
C ASP A 450 -17.15 24.50 32.57
N ALA A 451 -17.62 25.56 31.95
CA ALA A 451 -17.68 26.90 32.57
C ALA A 451 -18.59 26.97 33.81
N LEU A 452 -19.62 26.15 33.90
CA LEU A 452 -20.45 26.05 35.10
C LEU A 452 -19.77 25.27 36.22
N ARG A 453 -18.98 24.25 35.85
CA ARG A 453 -18.28 23.35 36.77
C ARG A 453 -16.93 23.88 37.25
N SER A 454 -16.32 24.80 36.54
CA SER A 454 -15.02 25.37 36.88
C SER A 454 -15.13 26.57 37.80
N GLN A 455 -14.21 26.67 38.79
CA GLN A 455 -14.10 27.85 39.64
C GLN A 455 -13.50 29.00 38.81
N ARG A 456 -14.10 30.17 38.90
CA ARG A 456 -13.58 31.41 38.27
C ARG A 456 -13.33 32.47 39.36
N PRO A 457 -12.43 33.45 39.15
CA PRO A 457 -12.09 34.44 40.19
C PRO A 457 -13.30 35.15 40.83
N TYR A 458 -14.42 35.21 40.08
CA TYR A 458 -15.62 35.93 40.52
C TYR A 458 -16.84 35.02 40.75
N LYS A 459 -16.66 33.66 40.62
CA LYS A 459 -17.78 32.73 40.72
C LYS A 459 -17.33 31.38 41.26
N PRO A 460 -17.91 30.89 42.37
CA PRO A 460 -17.67 29.52 42.81
C PRO A 460 -18.20 28.53 41.73
N ALA A 461 -17.51 27.37 41.63
CA ALA A 461 -17.95 26.26 40.83
C ALA A 461 -19.34 25.76 41.30
N PHE A 462 -20.23 25.43 40.38
CA PHE A 462 -21.44 24.70 40.73
C PHE A 462 -21.15 23.21 40.87
N ASP A 463 -21.87 22.53 41.76
CA ASP A 463 -21.92 21.08 41.73
C ASP A 463 -22.56 20.54 40.44
N HIS A 464 -22.30 19.26 40.18
CA HIS A 464 -22.78 18.62 38.98
C HIS A 464 -24.30 18.76 38.76
N GLN A 465 -25.09 18.44 39.79
CA GLN A 465 -26.53 18.45 39.66
C GLN A 465 -27.10 19.85 39.39
N THR A 466 -26.49 20.86 40.00
CA THR A 466 -26.83 22.25 39.74
C THR A 466 -26.50 22.65 38.31
N ALA A 467 -25.30 22.26 37.78
CA ALA A 467 -24.92 22.54 36.40
C ALA A 467 -25.88 21.86 35.39
N VAL A 468 -26.21 20.60 35.63
CA VAL A 468 -27.20 19.87 34.81
C VAL A 468 -28.55 20.58 34.84
N ASN A 469 -29.08 20.96 36.01
CA ASN A 469 -30.34 21.66 36.13
C ASN A 469 -30.33 22.99 35.37
N ILE A 470 -29.24 23.75 35.43
CA ILE A 470 -29.11 25.02 34.69
C ILE A 470 -29.17 24.77 33.19
N ILE A 471 -28.45 23.77 32.66
CA ILE A 471 -28.46 23.47 31.23
C ILE A 471 -29.85 22.99 30.77
N MET A 472 -30.48 22.10 31.54
CA MET A 472 -31.76 21.49 31.15
C MET A 472 -32.96 22.42 31.32
N HIS A 473 -32.98 23.30 32.33
CA HIS A 473 -34.12 24.09 32.68
C HIS A 473 -33.92 25.61 32.58
N GLY A 474 -32.68 26.03 32.52
CA GLY A 474 -32.30 27.45 32.43
C GLY A 474 -32.13 28.16 33.77
N ASP A 475 -31.43 29.28 33.72
CA ASP A 475 -31.33 30.27 34.77
C ASP A 475 -31.26 31.71 34.17
N SER A 476 -30.82 32.69 34.93
CA SER A 476 -30.64 34.07 34.41
C SER A 476 -29.49 34.18 33.39
N ARG A 477 -28.66 33.16 33.17
CA ARG A 477 -27.42 33.17 32.34
C ARG A 477 -27.50 32.21 31.18
N VAL A 478 -28.09 31.04 31.35
CA VAL A 478 -28.18 29.97 30.37
C VAL A 478 -29.63 29.68 30.05
N ASN A 479 -29.96 29.61 28.77
CA ASN A 479 -31.30 29.23 28.34
C ASN A 479 -31.22 27.90 27.58
N PRO A 480 -32.07 26.90 27.88
CA PRO A 480 -32.11 25.63 27.13
C PRO A 480 -32.27 25.82 25.60
N LYS A 481 -32.89 26.93 25.17
CA LYS A 481 -33.04 27.27 23.74
C LYS A 481 -31.70 27.58 23.02
N TYR A 482 -30.60 27.74 23.76
CA TYR A 482 -29.29 27.92 23.18
C TYR A 482 -28.77 26.66 22.53
N PHE A 483 -29.25 25.48 22.96
CA PHE A 483 -28.75 24.18 22.53
C PHE A 483 -29.65 23.55 21.47
N ASP A 484 -29.01 22.77 20.56
CA ASP A 484 -29.77 21.86 19.67
C ASP A 484 -30.60 20.88 20.54
N PRO A 485 -31.91 20.76 20.31
CA PRO A 485 -32.79 19.91 21.14
C PRO A 485 -32.28 18.44 21.20
N ARG A 486 -31.74 17.91 20.13
CA ARG A 486 -31.18 16.53 20.08
C ARG A 486 -29.98 16.39 20.98
N ILE A 487 -29.08 17.38 20.97
CA ILE A 487 -27.85 17.39 21.80
C ILE A 487 -28.24 17.59 23.26
N LEU A 488 -29.26 18.44 23.55
CA LEU A 488 -29.74 18.67 24.91
C LEU A 488 -30.41 17.42 25.49
N GLU A 489 -31.21 16.70 24.72
CA GLU A 489 -31.83 15.43 25.13
C GLU A 489 -30.73 14.41 25.43
N LEU A 490 -29.79 14.27 24.52
CA LEU A 490 -28.63 13.36 24.69
C LEU A 490 -27.80 13.71 25.93
N PHE A 491 -27.59 14.98 26.22
CA PHE A 491 -26.89 15.43 27.43
C PHE A 491 -27.59 14.95 28.70
N GLY A 492 -28.95 14.96 28.70
CA GLY A 492 -29.74 14.42 29.81
C GLY A 492 -29.45 12.94 30.09
N ASP A 493 -29.11 12.17 29.09
CA ASP A 493 -28.70 10.76 29.23
C ASP A 493 -27.22 10.58 29.61
N LEU A 494 -26.35 11.47 29.10
CA LEU A 494 -24.88 11.35 29.20
C LEU A 494 -24.26 12.12 30.34
N HIS A 495 -25.00 12.95 31.08
CA HIS A 495 -24.39 13.87 32.05
C HIS A 495 -23.50 13.18 33.09
N ARG A 496 -23.79 11.93 33.48
CA ARG A 496 -22.95 11.16 34.42
C ARG A 496 -21.58 10.76 33.82
N GLU A 497 -21.57 10.40 32.54
CA GLU A 497 -20.32 10.10 31.83
C GLU A 497 -19.49 11.37 31.65
N ILE A 498 -20.14 12.49 31.38
CA ILE A 498 -19.51 13.83 31.30
C ILE A 498 -18.94 14.22 32.68
N GLU A 499 -19.63 13.93 33.79
CA GLU A 499 -19.12 14.14 35.15
C GLU A 499 -17.84 13.30 35.41
N SER A 500 -17.84 12.04 34.99
CA SER A 500 -16.66 11.18 35.14
C SER A 500 -15.44 11.80 34.45
N ILE A 501 -15.60 12.32 33.22
CA ILE A 501 -14.53 13.02 32.50
C ILE A 501 -14.07 14.27 33.30
N PHE A 502 -15.00 15.03 33.87
CA PHE A 502 -14.65 16.20 34.69
C PHE A 502 -13.79 15.81 35.88
N LEU A 503 -14.19 14.75 36.61
CA LEU A 503 -13.48 14.27 37.80
C LEU A 503 -12.10 13.67 37.50
N GLU A 504 -11.94 13.02 36.37
CA GLU A 504 -10.66 12.48 35.89
C GLU A 504 -9.60 13.57 35.62
N HIS A 505 -10.08 14.78 35.28
CA HIS A 505 -9.24 15.92 34.89
C HIS A 505 -9.39 17.12 35.89
N LEU A 506 -9.71 16.85 37.12
CA LEU A 506 -9.53 17.79 38.25
C LEU A 506 -8.03 17.77 38.62
N GLY A 507 -7.27 18.76 38.13
CA GLY A 507 -5.87 18.96 38.48
C GLY A 507 -5.62 19.37 39.93
#